data_4dc51a63ff6910cdc80ca3a894a11489
#
_entry.id   4dc51a63ff6910cdc80ca3a894a11489
#
_cell.length_a   1.000
_cell.length_b   1.000
_cell.length_c   1.000
_cell.angle_alpha   90.00
_cell.angle_beta   90.00
_cell.angle_gamma   90.00
#
_symmetry.space_group_name_H-M   'P 1'
#
loop_
_entity.id
_entity.type
_entity.pdbx_description
1 polymer ?
#
loop_
_entity_poly.entity_id
_entity_poly.type
_entity_poly.pdbx_seq_one_letter_code
_entity_poly.pdbx_strand_id
1 'polypeptide(L)'
;MGRTVPSAAILLMQEQAHYSQFKKALARSDQLALEQLFIYANLHVAEAAYTAFELPMEIFMLAMILEMHKEVIRLWKEIEDIAKCV
;
A
#
# COMPACT_ATOMS: atom_id res chain seq x y z
N MET A 1 -5.55 -32.24 11.07
CA MET A 1 -5.06 -31.41 10.26
C MET A 1 -5.37 -30.04 10.42
N GLY A 2 -4.49 -29.33 10.33
CA GLY A 2 -4.58 -27.93 10.51
C GLY A 2 -5.34 -27.22 9.42
N ARG A 3 -5.94 -26.13 9.76
CA ARG A 3 -6.62 -25.31 8.82
C ARG A 3 -5.60 -24.47 8.04
N THR A 4 -5.82 -24.34 6.77
CA THR A 4 -4.96 -23.50 5.94
C THR A 4 -5.36 -22.06 6.13
N VAL A 5 -4.38 -21.24 6.53
CA VAL A 5 -4.59 -19.80 6.68
C VAL A 5 -3.95 -19.12 5.48
N PRO A 6 -4.68 -18.26 4.73
CA PRO A 6 -4.09 -17.58 3.58
C PRO A 6 -2.91 -16.73 4.02
N SER A 7 -1.89 -16.68 3.17
CA SER A 7 -0.74 -15.81 3.42
C SER A 7 -1.14 -14.35 3.21
N ALA A 8 -0.33 -13.44 3.77
CA ALA A 8 -0.58 -12.02 3.58
C ALA A 8 -0.57 -11.64 2.10
N ALA A 9 0.30 -12.27 1.31
CA ALA A 9 0.37 -11.98 -0.12
C ALA A 9 -0.94 -12.38 -0.82
N ILE A 10 -1.51 -13.53 -0.45
CA ILE A 10 -2.77 -13.98 -1.04
C ILE A 10 -3.90 -13.04 -0.62
N LEU A 11 -3.92 -12.64 0.64
CA LEU A 11 -4.95 -11.71 1.12
C LEU A 11 -4.86 -10.37 0.38
N LEU A 12 -3.65 -9.89 0.12
CA LEU A 12 -3.47 -8.65 -0.64
C LEU A 12 -4.00 -8.79 -2.06
N MET A 13 -3.72 -9.92 -2.70
CA MET A 13 -4.25 -10.18 -4.05
C MET A 13 -5.76 -10.22 -4.06
N GLN A 14 -6.37 -10.81 -3.03
CA GLN A 14 -7.82 -10.87 -2.91
C GLN A 14 -8.40 -9.47 -2.76
N GLU A 15 -7.76 -8.62 -1.96
CA GLU A 15 -8.23 -7.26 -1.78
C GLU A 15 -8.11 -6.45 -3.07
N GLN A 16 -7.01 -6.64 -3.82
CA GLN A 16 -6.88 -5.99 -5.11
C GLN A 16 -8.01 -6.38 -6.07
N ALA A 17 -8.33 -7.68 -6.11
CA ALA A 17 -9.42 -8.15 -6.97
C ALA A 17 -10.75 -7.57 -6.52
N HIS A 18 -10.93 -7.39 -5.22
CA HIS A 18 -12.15 -6.86 -4.64
C HIS A 18 -12.43 -5.44 -5.15
N TYR A 19 -11.39 -4.66 -5.39
CA TYR A 19 -11.52 -3.27 -5.81
C TYR A 19 -11.33 -3.07 -7.32
N SER A 20 -11.37 -4.15 -8.10
CA SER A 20 -11.14 -4.05 -9.54
C SER A 20 -12.19 -3.20 -10.26
N GLN A 21 -13.46 -3.29 -9.85
CA GLN A 21 -14.51 -2.49 -10.47
C GLN A 21 -14.35 -1.01 -10.16
N PHE A 22 -13.99 -0.71 -8.93
CA PHE A 22 -13.70 0.66 -8.53
C PHE A 22 -12.57 1.23 -9.38
N LYS A 23 -11.51 0.46 -9.56
CA LYS A 23 -10.36 0.89 -10.37
C LYS A 23 -10.77 1.17 -11.81
N LYS A 24 -11.62 0.31 -12.38
CA LYS A 24 -12.06 0.49 -13.77
C LYS A 24 -12.83 1.79 -13.97
N ALA A 25 -13.51 2.27 -12.93
CA ALA A 25 -14.28 3.50 -13.01
C ALA A 25 -13.41 4.76 -12.92
N LEU A 26 -12.14 4.61 -12.54
CA LEU A 26 -11.25 5.74 -12.37
C LEU A 26 -10.63 6.20 -13.70
N ALA A 27 -10.24 7.48 -13.76
CA ALA A 27 -9.43 7.97 -14.86
C ALA A 27 -8.09 7.25 -14.88
N ARG A 28 -7.45 7.22 -16.05
CA ARG A 28 -6.21 6.45 -16.22
C ARG A 28 -5.13 6.85 -15.23
N SER A 29 -4.95 8.16 -15.00
CA SER A 29 -3.94 8.63 -14.05
C SER A 29 -4.24 8.15 -12.64
N ASP A 30 -5.52 8.09 -12.27
CA ASP A 30 -5.92 7.62 -10.96
C ASP A 30 -5.73 6.12 -10.82
N GLN A 31 -5.96 5.36 -11.91
CA GLN A 31 -5.69 3.94 -11.91
C GLN A 31 -4.23 3.65 -11.61
N LEU A 32 -3.33 4.42 -12.23
CA LEU A 32 -1.90 4.25 -12.00
C LEU A 32 -1.53 4.58 -10.56
N ALA A 33 -2.13 5.63 -10.00
CA ALA A 33 -1.89 5.99 -8.61
C ALA A 33 -2.38 4.90 -7.66
N LEU A 34 -3.54 4.31 -7.95
CA LEU A 34 -4.07 3.22 -7.14
C LEU A 34 -3.16 2.00 -7.21
N GLU A 35 -2.66 1.66 -8.41
CA GLU A 35 -1.72 0.56 -8.56
C GLU A 35 -0.49 0.79 -7.70
N GLN A 36 -0.01 2.03 -7.64
CA GLN A 36 1.15 2.37 -6.82
C GLN A 36 0.87 2.13 -5.33
N LEU A 37 -0.35 2.44 -4.88
CA LEU A 37 -0.71 2.17 -3.49
C LEU A 37 -0.64 0.69 -3.16
N PHE A 38 -1.11 -0.17 -4.07
CA PHE A 38 -1.04 -1.61 -3.84
C PHE A 38 0.39 -2.13 -3.90
N ILE A 39 1.26 -1.49 -4.69
CA ILE A 39 2.69 -1.82 -4.67
C ILE A 39 3.26 -1.49 -3.28
N TYR A 40 2.90 -0.34 -2.72
CA TYR A 40 3.32 0.02 -1.37
C TYR A 40 2.88 -1.02 -0.35
N ALA A 41 1.63 -1.47 -0.45
CA ALA A 41 1.13 -2.51 0.46
C ALA A 41 1.95 -3.79 0.32
N ASN A 42 2.33 -4.14 -0.91
CA ASN A 42 3.09 -5.35 -1.15
C ASN A 42 4.50 -5.28 -0.54
N LEU A 43 5.06 -4.09 -0.40
CA LEU A 43 6.37 -3.92 0.24
C LEU A 43 6.33 -4.34 1.71
N HIS A 44 5.16 -4.32 2.33
CA HIS A 44 5.02 -4.60 3.76
C HIS A 44 4.25 -5.89 4.04
N VAL A 45 4.20 -6.79 3.06
CA VAL A 45 3.50 -8.07 3.23
C VAL A 45 4.10 -8.87 4.38
N ALA A 46 5.43 -8.87 4.52
CA ALA A 46 6.09 -9.63 5.58
C ALA A 46 5.69 -9.10 6.97
N GLU A 47 5.67 -7.77 7.12
CA GLU A 47 5.26 -7.16 8.39
C GLU A 47 3.78 -7.43 8.67
N ALA A 48 2.94 -7.34 7.64
CA ALA A 48 1.52 -7.61 7.80
C ALA A 48 1.25 -9.03 8.27
N ALA A 49 2.13 -9.96 7.91
CA ALA A 49 1.98 -11.36 8.30
C ALA A 49 2.08 -11.57 9.82
N TYR A 50 2.66 -10.60 10.54
CA TYR A 50 2.79 -10.71 11.99
C TYR A 50 1.55 -10.22 12.73
N THR A 51 0.53 -9.74 12.02
CA THR A 51 -0.68 -9.24 12.68
C THR A 51 -1.82 -10.25 12.52
N ALA A 52 -2.86 -10.09 13.34
CA ALA A 52 -4.06 -10.88 13.17
C ALA A 52 -4.82 -10.35 11.96
N PHE A 53 -5.28 -11.27 11.12
CA PHE A 53 -5.91 -10.87 9.87
C PHE A 53 -7.43 -10.80 10.00
N GLU A 54 -7.91 -10.09 11.00
CA GLU A 54 -9.34 -9.86 11.13
C GLU A 54 -9.81 -8.79 10.15
N LEU A 55 -8.94 -7.78 9.94
CA LEU A 55 -9.25 -6.67 9.03
C LEU A 55 -8.05 -6.43 8.13
N PRO A 56 -7.82 -7.34 7.19
CA PRO A 56 -6.60 -7.28 6.36
C PRO A 56 -6.46 -6.00 5.56
N MET A 57 -7.57 -5.44 5.06
CA MET A 57 -7.47 -4.21 4.27
C MET A 57 -6.97 -3.04 5.11
N GLU A 58 -7.34 -3.00 6.39
CA GLU A 58 -6.85 -1.95 7.27
C GLU A 58 -5.34 -2.02 7.43
N ILE A 59 -4.78 -3.21 7.55
CA ILE A 59 -3.34 -3.39 7.65
C ILE A 59 -2.66 -2.93 6.35
N PHE A 60 -3.23 -3.29 5.21
CA PHE A 60 -2.66 -2.89 3.93
C PHE A 60 -2.76 -1.38 3.73
N MET A 61 -3.86 -0.78 4.15
CA MET A 61 -4.01 0.68 4.08
C MET A 61 -3.00 1.39 4.97
N LEU A 62 -2.72 0.82 6.15
CA LEU A 62 -1.69 1.39 7.02
C LEU A 62 -0.32 1.35 6.34
N ALA A 63 -0.02 0.25 5.65
CA ALA A 63 1.23 0.14 4.90
C ALA A 63 1.30 1.19 3.79
N MET A 64 0.19 1.41 3.09
CA MET A 64 0.11 2.43 2.05
C MET A 64 0.38 3.81 2.61
N ILE A 65 -0.25 4.13 3.74
CA ILE A 65 -0.07 5.42 4.39
C ILE A 65 1.37 5.59 4.86
N LEU A 66 1.96 4.53 5.41
CA LEU A 66 3.34 4.57 5.86
C LEU A 66 4.28 4.93 4.71
N GLU A 67 4.14 4.29 3.57
CA GLU A 67 5.00 4.58 2.43
C GLU A 67 4.76 5.97 1.87
N MET A 68 3.51 6.40 1.84
CA MET A 68 3.18 7.76 1.42
C MET A 68 3.81 8.79 2.34
N HIS A 69 3.76 8.53 3.64
CA HIS A 69 4.35 9.44 4.63
C HIS A 69 5.87 9.51 4.45
N LYS A 70 6.50 8.38 4.17
CA LYS A 70 7.94 8.35 3.88
C LYS A 70 8.27 9.18 2.66
N GLU A 71 7.43 9.11 1.61
CA GLU A 71 7.62 9.94 0.42
C GLU A 71 7.51 11.42 0.74
N VAL A 72 6.55 11.78 1.57
CA VAL A 72 6.38 13.18 1.98
C VAL A 72 7.64 13.66 2.71
N ILE A 73 8.15 12.85 3.64
CA ILE A 73 9.37 13.20 4.38
C ILE A 73 10.54 13.39 3.42
N ARG A 74 10.69 12.48 2.47
CA ARG A 74 11.77 12.57 1.48
C ARG A 74 11.68 13.82 0.65
N LEU A 75 10.48 14.15 0.18
CA LEU A 75 10.27 15.35 -0.64
C LEU A 75 10.52 16.63 0.15
N TRP A 76 10.10 16.67 1.42
CA TRP A 76 10.39 17.81 2.28
C TRP A 76 11.88 18.03 2.42
N LYS A 77 12.61 16.93 2.59
CA LYS A 77 14.06 17.00 2.73
C LYS A 77 14.71 17.55 1.46
N GLU A 78 14.24 17.11 0.30
CA GLU A 78 14.73 17.62 -0.97
C GLU A 78 14.46 19.12 -1.13
N ILE A 79 13.26 19.55 -0.72
CA ILE A 79 12.91 20.96 -0.79
C ILE A 79 13.81 21.80 0.13
N GLU A 80 14.06 21.32 1.33
CA GLU A 80 14.95 22.00 2.28
C GLU A 80 16.36 22.12 1.70
N ASP A 81 16.87 21.05 1.09
CA ASP A 81 18.20 21.06 0.51
C ASP A 81 18.30 22.06 -0.65
N ILE A 82 17.27 22.14 -1.48
CA ILE A 82 17.23 23.10 -2.57
C ILE A 82 17.18 24.53 -2.01
N ALA A 83 16.38 24.75 -0.97
CA ALA A 83 16.29 26.07 -0.35
C ALA A 83 17.62 26.51 0.24
N LYS A 84 18.40 25.58 0.78
CA LYS A 84 19.71 25.90 1.34
C LYS A 84 20.74 26.27 0.25
N CYS A 85 20.55 25.74 -0.96
CA CYS A 85 21.45 26.03 -2.07
C CYS A 85 21.19 27.39 -2.72
N VAL A 86 20.07 28.01 -2.40
CA VAL A 86 19.71 29.35 -2.92
C VAL A 86 20.08 30.48 -1.95
#